data_0b80cf3165cf4ef16b6faab4189a6ba4
#
_entry.id   0b80cf3165cf4ef16b6faab4189a6ba4
#
_cell.length_a   1.000
_cell.length_b   1.000
_cell.length_c   1.000
_cell.angle_alpha   90.00
_cell.angle_beta   90.00
_cell.angle_gamma   90.00
#
_symmetry.space_group_name_H-M   'P 1'
#
loop_
_entity.id
_entity.type
_entity.pdbx_description
1 polymer ?
#
loop_
_entity_poly.entity_id
_entity_poly.type
_entity_poly.pdbx_seq_one_letter_code
_entity_poly.pdbx_strand_id
1 'polypeptide(L)'
;CRVFSSCAGAAIYRRDIFEQIGYFDEMHFAYLEDIDVGYRARIEGYDNVYCPAAVVYHVGSGTSGSKYNSFKVKLAARNNVYLNYKNMPFLQLFINAVPIAAGTVLKYMFFRKLGNEKDYLEGLKEGLKTAHTCKKVKYRPENLMHYLTIEMELIAGTFIYMYEFAVRRRKKKTSES
;
A
#
# COMPACT_ATOMS: atom_id res chain seq x y z
N CYS A 1 -4.49 14.72 -11.57
CA CYS A 1 -5.28 14.63 -10.31
C CYS A 1 -4.38 14.14 -9.17
N ARG A 2 -4.77 14.41 -7.91
CA ARG A 2 -4.06 13.89 -6.72
C ARG A 2 -4.28 12.38 -6.59
N VAL A 3 -3.24 11.69 -6.18
CA VAL A 3 -3.26 10.24 -5.86
C VAL A 3 -2.61 10.02 -4.51
N PHE A 4 -2.84 8.87 -3.89
CA PHE A 4 -2.25 8.57 -2.58
C PHE A 4 -0.72 8.41 -2.66
N SER A 5 -0.23 7.70 -3.66
CA SER A 5 1.19 7.52 -3.94
C SER A 5 1.43 7.39 -5.43
N SER A 6 2.66 7.67 -5.86
CA SER A 6 3.11 7.42 -7.23
C SER A 6 3.53 5.97 -7.37
N CYS A 7 3.39 5.39 -8.57
CA CYS A 7 3.91 4.06 -8.87
C CYS A 7 5.38 4.16 -9.31
N ALA A 8 6.31 3.52 -8.61
CA ALA A 8 7.74 3.61 -8.88
C ALA A 8 8.16 3.15 -10.28
N GLY A 9 7.33 2.34 -10.97
CA GLY A 9 7.55 1.96 -12.36
C GLY A 9 7.50 3.14 -13.34
N ALA A 10 6.89 4.27 -12.96
CA ALA A 10 6.79 5.49 -13.77
C ALA A 10 6.58 6.72 -12.86
N ALA A 11 7.55 7.06 -12.02
CA ALA A 11 7.46 8.16 -11.09
C ALA A 11 8.66 9.10 -11.20
N ILE A 12 8.41 10.39 -10.99
CA ILE A 12 9.44 11.42 -10.83
C ILE A 12 9.26 12.03 -9.45
N TYR A 13 10.33 12.12 -8.69
CA TYR A 13 10.35 12.71 -7.38
C TYR A 13 11.24 13.95 -7.36
N ARG A 14 10.82 14.98 -6.64
CA ARG A 14 11.69 16.10 -6.33
C ARG A 14 12.82 15.62 -5.43
N ARG A 15 14.05 16.02 -5.72
CA ARG A 15 15.20 15.56 -4.94
C ARG A 15 15.16 15.99 -3.48
N ASP A 16 14.74 17.23 -3.23
CA ASP A 16 14.67 17.82 -1.90
C ASP A 16 13.69 17.13 -0.97
N ILE A 17 12.69 16.40 -1.50
CA ILE A 17 11.78 15.63 -0.69
C ILE A 17 12.50 14.51 0.08
N PHE A 18 13.49 13.88 -0.54
CA PHE A 18 14.26 12.81 0.07
C PHE A 18 15.17 13.28 1.22
N GLU A 19 15.55 14.55 1.22
CA GLU A 19 16.30 15.16 2.32
C GLU A 19 15.43 15.27 3.58
N GLN A 20 14.11 15.42 3.41
CA GLN A 20 13.16 15.55 4.52
C GLN A 20 12.61 14.18 4.97
N ILE A 21 12.16 13.36 4.03
CA ILE A 21 11.49 12.09 4.34
C ILE A 21 12.42 10.87 4.35
N GLY A 22 13.67 11.02 3.89
CA GLY A 22 14.61 9.92 3.64
C GLY A 22 14.31 9.17 2.34
N TYR A 23 15.26 8.37 1.89
CA TYR A 23 15.16 7.58 0.66
C TYR A 23 14.22 6.39 0.78
N PHE A 24 14.21 5.53 -0.26
CA PHE A 24 13.52 4.25 -0.23
C PHE A 24 14.04 3.38 0.91
N ASP A 25 13.11 2.73 1.62
CA ASP A 25 13.47 1.88 2.74
C ASP A 25 13.91 0.50 2.23
N GLU A 26 15.18 0.16 2.46
CA GLU A 26 15.77 -1.10 2.04
C GLU A 26 15.08 -2.33 2.65
N MET A 27 14.42 -2.16 3.81
CA MET A 27 13.65 -3.22 4.44
C MET A 27 12.48 -3.69 3.57
N HIS A 28 11.92 -2.83 2.71
CA HIS A 28 10.90 -3.22 1.75
C HIS A 28 11.48 -4.08 0.62
N PHE A 29 12.72 -3.83 0.22
CA PHE A 29 13.40 -4.44 -0.93
C PHE A 29 12.65 -4.20 -2.26
N ALA A 30 11.44 -4.72 -2.40
CA ALA A 30 10.53 -4.49 -3.53
C ALA A 30 9.07 -4.67 -3.08
N TYR A 31 8.13 -4.05 -3.77
CA TYR A 31 6.68 -3.95 -3.49
C TYR A 31 6.36 -3.10 -2.25
N LEU A 32 5.50 -2.12 -2.45
CA LEU A 32 5.03 -1.13 -1.48
C LEU A 32 6.09 -0.11 -1.00
N GLU A 33 7.31 -0.14 -1.53
CA GLU A 33 8.35 0.86 -1.28
C GLU A 33 7.95 2.25 -1.81
N ASP A 34 7.22 2.26 -2.93
CA ASP A 34 6.68 3.46 -3.55
C ASP A 34 5.51 4.03 -2.74
N ILE A 35 4.67 3.16 -2.21
CA ILE A 35 3.58 3.58 -1.32
C ILE A 35 4.15 4.13 -0.01
N ASP A 36 5.22 3.54 0.52
CA ASP A 36 5.91 4.04 1.70
C ASP A 36 6.46 5.47 1.48
N VAL A 37 7.14 5.71 0.36
CA VAL A 37 7.63 7.06 0.01
C VAL A 37 6.46 8.03 -0.15
N GLY A 38 5.41 7.63 -0.88
CA GLY A 38 4.22 8.46 -1.08
C GLY A 38 3.52 8.80 0.24
N TYR A 39 3.44 7.85 1.18
CA TYR A 39 2.84 8.07 2.50
C TYR A 39 3.65 9.08 3.31
N ARG A 40 4.98 8.88 3.39
CA ARG A 40 5.89 9.81 4.10
C ARG A 40 5.84 11.21 3.51
N ALA A 41 5.79 11.33 2.16
CA ALA A 41 5.64 12.60 1.48
C ALA A 41 4.36 13.32 1.92
N ARG A 42 3.26 12.60 2.01
CA ARG A 42 1.97 13.15 2.44
C ARG A 42 1.95 13.55 3.91
N ILE A 43 2.64 12.83 4.78
CA ILE A 43 2.82 13.23 6.18
C ILE A 43 3.50 14.59 6.28
N GLU A 44 4.47 14.87 5.40
CA GLU A 44 5.18 16.17 5.35
C GLU A 44 4.46 17.22 4.47
N GLY A 45 3.22 16.95 4.02
CA GLY A 45 2.37 17.89 3.31
C GLY A 45 2.62 17.99 1.80
N TYR A 46 3.38 17.08 1.22
CA TYR A 46 3.56 17.01 -0.24
C TYR A 46 2.41 16.26 -0.91
N ASP A 47 2.11 16.66 -2.13
CA ASP A 47 1.12 15.99 -2.98
C ASP A 47 1.77 15.00 -3.94
N ASN A 48 1.18 13.82 -4.06
CA ASN A 48 1.44 12.90 -5.16
C ASN A 48 0.42 13.20 -6.27
N VAL A 49 0.91 13.42 -7.51
CA VAL A 49 0.06 13.86 -8.63
C VAL A 49 0.21 12.89 -9.80
N TYR A 50 -0.91 12.43 -10.32
CA TYR A 50 -0.96 11.69 -11.58
C TYR A 50 -0.99 12.66 -12.75
N CYS A 51 -0.08 12.45 -13.71
CA CYS A 51 0.02 13.21 -14.95
C CYS A 51 -0.47 12.36 -16.13
N PRO A 52 -1.69 12.57 -16.65
CA PRO A 52 -2.24 11.74 -17.73
C PRO A 52 -1.53 11.91 -19.08
N ALA A 53 -0.80 13.02 -19.28
CA ALA A 53 0.00 13.24 -20.48
C ALA A 53 1.32 12.46 -20.52
N ALA A 54 1.79 11.96 -19.36
CA ALA A 54 2.99 11.14 -19.26
C ALA A 54 2.64 9.67 -19.50
N VAL A 55 2.94 9.16 -20.69
CA VAL A 55 2.66 7.78 -21.08
C VAL A 55 3.94 6.95 -21.02
N VAL A 56 3.88 5.83 -20.30
CA VAL A 56 4.99 4.89 -20.19
C VAL A 56 4.51 3.48 -20.57
N TYR A 57 5.28 2.81 -21.40
CA TYR A 57 5.06 1.40 -21.74
C TYR A 57 5.82 0.52 -20.75
N HIS A 58 5.08 -0.24 -19.95
CA HIS A 58 5.63 -1.10 -18.91
C HIS A 58 5.42 -2.58 -19.22
N VAL A 59 6.54 -3.34 -19.28
CA VAL A 59 6.49 -4.80 -19.40
C VAL A 59 6.24 -5.40 -18.02
N GLY A 60 4.98 -5.64 -17.69
CA GLY A 60 4.59 -6.21 -16.41
C GLY A 60 5.21 -7.57 -16.15
N SER A 61 5.77 -7.75 -14.97
CA SER A 61 6.41 -9.01 -14.53
C SER A 61 7.63 -9.47 -15.33
N GLY A 62 8.26 -8.60 -16.12
CA GLY A 62 9.43 -8.94 -16.95
C GLY A 62 10.59 -9.52 -16.14
N THR A 63 10.86 -9.02 -14.94
CA THR A 63 11.95 -9.48 -14.07
C THR A 63 11.55 -10.62 -13.15
N SER A 64 10.28 -10.73 -12.75
CA SER A 64 9.83 -11.60 -11.65
C SER A 64 8.86 -12.71 -12.09
N GLY A 65 8.70 -12.93 -13.41
CA GLY A 65 7.89 -14.00 -13.96
C GLY A 65 6.39 -13.78 -13.83
N SER A 66 5.63 -14.76 -13.34
CA SER A 66 4.18 -14.70 -13.26
C SER A 66 3.66 -13.56 -12.38
N LYS A 67 2.42 -13.13 -12.65
CA LYS A 67 1.75 -12.05 -11.88
C LYS A 67 1.69 -12.36 -10.38
N TYR A 68 1.42 -13.61 -10.01
CA TYR A 68 1.41 -14.09 -8.64
C TYR A 68 2.34 -15.30 -8.54
N ASN A 69 3.41 -15.17 -7.79
CA ASN A 69 4.30 -16.26 -7.41
C ASN A 69 4.61 -16.14 -5.92
N SER A 70 5.18 -17.21 -5.34
CA SER A 70 5.50 -17.31 -3.91
C SER A 70 6.30 -16.08 -3.40
N PHE A 71 7.35 -15.71 -4.12
CA PHE A 71 8.21 -14.58 -3.76
C PHE A 71 7.42 -13.26 -3.66
N LYS A 72 6.62 -12.93 -4.69
CA LYS A 72 5.82 -11.68 -4.71
C LYS A 72 4.78 -11.65 -3.61
N VAL A 73 4.06 -12.76 -3.43
CA VAL A 73 2.98 -12.87 -2.45
C VAL A 73 3.51 -12.72 -1.04
N LYS A 74 4.59 -13.44 -0.72
CA LYS A 74 5.24 -13.38 0.59
C LYS A 74 5.78 -11.97 0.89
N LEU A 75 6.50 -11.39 -0.07
CA LEU A 75 7.12 -10.08 0.10
C LEU A 75 6.07 -8.96 0.25
N ALA A 76 5.03 -8.96 -0.59
CA ALA A 76 3.96 -7.98 -0.51
C ALA A 76 3.14 -8.11 0.80
N ALA A 77 2.92 -9.32 1.30
CA ALA A 77 2.26 -9.55 2.58
C ALA A 77 3.08 -9.00 3.75
N ARG A 78 4.38 -9.29 3.78
CA ARG A 78 5.34 -8.76 4.75
C ARG A 78 5.37 -7.23 4.73
N ASN A 79 5.57 -6.66 3.56
CA ASN A 79 5.73 -5.23 3.38
C ASN A 79 4.44 -4.45 3.69
N ASN A 80 3.27 -5.06 3.56
CA ASN A 80 2.03 -4.43 3.99
C ASN A 80 1.99 -4.22 5.51
N VAL A 81 2.55 -5.15 6.29
CA VAL A 81 2.72 -4.97 7.73
C VAL A 81 3.73 -3.86 8.04
N TYR A 82 4.86 -3.84 7.33
CA TYR A 82 5.89 -2.80 7.49
C TYR A 82 5.34 -1.41 7.19
N LEU A 83 4.62 -1.27 6.08
CA LEU A 83 4.00 -0.01 5.65
C LEU A 83 3.11 0.57 6.75
N ASN A 84 2.20 -0.24 7.28
CA ASN A 84 1.27 0.18 8.32
C ASN A 84 2.00 0.51 9.63
N TYR A 85 2.87 -0.38 10.10
CA TYR A 85 3.65 -0.17 11.32
C TYR A 85 4.51 1.08 11.26
N LYS A 86 5.19 1.30 10.15
CA LYS A 86 6.15 2.38 9.96
C LYS A 86 5.48 3.75 9.90
N ASN A 87 4.40 3.86 9.13
CA ASN A 87 3.84 5.16 8.74
C ASN A 87 2.65 5.59 9.60
N MET A 88 1.90 4.64 10.15
CA MET A 88 0.72 4.97 10.96
C MET A 88 1.10 5.21 12.43
N PRO A 89 0.77 6.37 13.02
CA PRO A 89 0.77 6.55 14.47
C PRO A 89 -0.16 5.53 15.16
N PHE A 90 0.05 5.29 16.45
CA PHE A 90 -0.72 4.30 17.21
C PHE A 90 -2.24 4.49 17.10
N LEU A 91 -2.72 5.73 17.22
CA LEU A 91 -4.14 6.04 17.11
C LEU A 91 -4.69 5.70 15.72
N GLN A 92 -3.95 6.02 14.66
CA GLN A 92 -4.34 5.69 13.29
C GLN A 92 -4.35 4.17 13.05
N LEU A 93 -3.36 3.44 13.56
CA LEU A 93 -3.37 1.97 13.53
C LEU A 93 -4.59 1.38 14.25
N PHE A 94 -4.96 1.96 15.38
CA PHE A 94 -6.13 1.52 16.16
C PHE A 94 -7.44 1.75 15.39
N ILE A 95 -7.63 2.93 14.83
CA ILE A 95 -8.82 3.26 14.01
C ILE A 95 -8.91 2.34 12.79
N ASN A 96 -7.78 2.06 12.14
CA ASN A 96 -7.72 1.22 10.95
C ASN A 96 -7.59 -0.29 11.24
N ALA A 97 -7.58 -0.72 12.49
CA ALA A 97 -7.40 -2.14 12.85
C ALA A 97 -8.43 -3.06 12.19
N VAL A 98 -9.71 -2.66 12.19
CA VAL A 98 -10.80 -3.43 11.58
C VAL A 98 -10.69 -3.48 10.06
N PRO A 99 -10.54 -2.36 9.32
CA PRO A 99 -10.28 -2.38 7.89
C PRO A 99 -9.04 -3.19 7.49
N ILE A 100 -7.94 -3.07 8.23
CA ILE A 100 -6.70 -3.81 7.99
C ILE A 100 -6.94 -5.32 8.16
N ALA A 101 -7.61 -5.73 9.24
CA ALA A 101 -7.94 -7.13 9.48
C ALA A 101 -8.87 -7.69 8.39
N ALA A 102 -9.92 -6.96 8.03
CA ALA A 102 -10.84 -7.34 6.96
C ALA A 102 -10.11 -7.48 5.61
N GLY A 103 -9.27 -6.51 5.26
CA GLY A 103 -8.44 -6.56 4.05
C GLY A 103 -7.47 -7.74 4.05
N THR A 104 -6.89 -8.07 5.20
CA THR A 104 -6.00 -9.23 5.37
C THR A 104 -6.75 -10.54 5.13
N VAL A 105 -7.96 -10.69 5.69
CA VAL A 105 -8.82 -11.86 5.48
C VAL A 105 -9.24 -12.00 4.02
N LEU A 106 -9.65 -10.89 3.38
CA LEU A 106 -10.01 -10.90 1.95
C LEU A 106 -8.84 -11.31 1.06
N LYS A 107 -7.63 -10.79 1.32
CA LYS A 107 -6.41 -11.19 0.60
C LYS A 107 -6.06 -12.65 0.84
N TYR A 108 -6.20 -13.14 2.08
CA TYR A 108 -6.00 -14.55 2.38
C TYR A 108 -6.95 -15.44 1.57
N MET A 109 -8.25 -15.11 1.55
CA MET A 109 -9.24 -15.85 0.77
C MET A 109 -8.94 -15.81 -0.74
N PHE A 110 -8.46 -14.68 -1.25
CA PHE A 110 -8.04 -14.54 -2.63
C PHE A 110 -6.83 -15.45 -2.95
N PHE A 111 -5.78 -15.40 -2.13
CA PHE A 111 -4.58 -16.20 -2.35
C PHE A 111 -4.81 -17.70 -2.12
N ARG A 112 -5.76 -18.06 -1.23
CA ARG A 112 -6.21 -19.44 -1.07
C ARG A 112 -6.82 -20.00 -2.36
N LYS A 113 -7.59 -19.20 -3.10
CA LYS A 113 -8.12 -19.61 -4.42
C LYS A 113 -7.04 -19.81 -5.49
N LEU A 114 -5.89 -19.18 -5.31
CA LEU A 114 -4.73 -19.27 -6.20
C LEU A 114 -3.68 -20.30 -5.74
N GLY A 115 -3.88 -20.96 -4.60
CA GLY A 115 -2.92 -21.90 -4.02
C GLY A 115 -1.68 -21.26 -3.38
N ASN A 116 -1.72 -19.94 -3.10
CA ASN A 116 -0.62 -19.18 -2.51
C ASN A 116 -0.88 -18.73 -1.05
N GLU A 117 -1.85 -19.36 -0.37
CA GLU A 117 -2.24 -18.98 1.00
C GLU A 117 -1.11 -19.15 2.01
N LYS A 118 -0.28 -20.19 1.83
CA LYS A 118 0.86 -20.45 2.73
C LYS A 118 1.90 -19.34 2.64
N ASP A 119 2.25 -18.94 1.41
CA ASP A 119 3.18 -17.84 1.16
C ASP A 119 2.68 -16.53 1.74
N TYR A 120 1.37 -16.26 1.58
CA TYR A 120 0.75 -15.07 2.14
C TYR A 120 0.83 -15.04 3.67
N LEU A 121 0.50 -16.17 4.34
CA LEU A 121 0.57 -16.29 5.81
C LEU A 121 2.01 -16.20 6.31
N GLU A 122 2.96 -16.81 5.58
CA GLU A 122 4.37 -16.73 5.93
C GLU A 122 4.89 -15.29 5.86
N GLY A 123 4.54 -14.55 4.80
CA GLY A 123 4.86 -13.13 4.70
C GLY A 123 4.26 -12.30 5.82
N LEU A 124 2.99 -12.52 6.20
CA LEU A 124 2.37 -11.86 7.34
C LEU A 124 3.09 -12.15 8.65
N LYS A 125 3.43 -13.42 8.92
CA LYS A 125 4.17 -13.83 10.13
C LYS A 125 5.55 -13.17 10.18
N GLU A 126 6.27 -13.17 9.07
CA GLU A 126 7.55 -12.50 8.96
C GLU A 126 7.42 -11.01 9.23
N GLY A 127 6.42 -10.35 8.60
CA GLY A 127 6.12 -8.94 8.81
C GLY A 127 5.87 -8.61 10.27
N LEU A 128 4.98 -9.34 10.93
CA LEU A 128 4.67 -9.13 12.34
C LEU A 128 5.88 -9.35 13.26
N LYS A 129 6.71 -10.35 12.94
CA LYS A 129 7.91 -10.66 13.72
C LYS A 129 9.00 -9.59 13.59
N THR A 130 9.13 -8.98 12.41
CA THR A 130 10.28 -8.11 12.07
C THR A 130 9.92 -6.64 11.90
N ALA A 131 8.62 -6.24 11.92
CA ALA A 131 8.20 -4.85 11.76
C ALA A 131 8.89 -3.88 12.74
N HIS A 132 9.21 -4.33 13.94
CA HIS A 132 9.88 -3.52 14.95
C HIS A 132 11.29 -3.06 14.53
N THR A 133 11.92 -3.71 13.53
CA THR A 133 13.21 -3.30 12.98
C THR A 133 13.11 -2.18 11.96
N CYS A 134 11.89 -1.91 11.44
CA CYS A 134 11.66 -0.80 10.52
C CYS A 134 11.80 0.53 11.26
N LYS A 135 12.45 1.50 10.62
CA LYS A 135 12.56 2.86 11.15
C LYS A 135 11.19 3.55 11.10
N LYS A 136 10.49 3.56 12.23
CA LYS A 136 9.17 4.17 12.34
C LYS A 136 9.23 5.69 12.11
N VAL A 137 8.27 6.22 11.35
CA VAL A 137 8.10 7.65 11.17
C VAL A 137 7.70 8.27 12.51
N LYS A 138 8.46 9.26 12.96
CA LYS A 138 8.15 9.98 14.21
C LYS A 138 6.91 10.83 14.00
N TYR A 139 5.93 10.66 14.89
CA TYR A 139 4.78 11.57 14.93
C TYR A 139 5.23 12.97 15.30
N ARG A 140 4.75 13.96 14.54
CA ARG A 140 4.94 15.39 14.80
C ARG A 140 3.58 16.05 14.93
N PRO A 141 3.29 16.75 16.02
CA PRO A 141 2.00 17.46 16.21
C PRO A 141 1.67 18.46 15.10
N GLU A 142 2.69 19.13 14.54
CA GLU A 142 2.56 20.09 13.44
C GLU A 142 1.99 19.44 12.17
N ASN A 143 2.15 18.13 11.99
CA ASN A 143 1.63 17.35 10.86
C ASN A 143 0.23 16.76 11.12
N LEU A 144 -0.43 17.13 12.24
CA LEU A 144 -1.73 16.57 12.61
C LEU A 144 -2.77 16.69 11.49
N MET A 145 -2.85 17.85 10.82
CA MET A 145 -3.80 18.06 9.74
C MET A 145 -3.53 17.18 8.54
N HIS A 146 -2.27 16.85 8.25
CA HIS A 146 -1.90 15.91 7.19
C HIS A 146 -2.34 14.50 7.55
N TYR A 147 -2.13 14.05 8.80
CA TYR A 147 -2.63 12.76 9.28
C TYR A 147 -4.15 12.65 9.21
N LEU A 148 -4.88 13.71 9.58
CA LEU A 148 -6.34 13.74 9.47
C LEU A 148 -6.80 13.64 8.00
N THR A 149 -6.15 14.37 7.10
CA THR A 149 -6.44 14.29 5.66
C THR A 149 -6.19 12.88 5.11
N ILE A 150 -5.05 12.28 5.47
CA ILE A 150 -4.72 10.90 5.10
C ILE A 150 -5.80 9.94 5.62
N GLU A 151 -6.22 10.10 6.87
CA GLU A 151 -7.25 9.24 7.48
C GLU A 151 -8.58 9.36 6.76
N MET A 152 -9.02 10.57 6.44
CA MET A 152 -10.24 10.78 5.66
C MET A 152 -10.18 10.11 4.28
N GLU A 153 -9.02 10.16 3.62
CA GLU A 153 -8.82 9.49 2.33
C GLU A 153 -8.80 7.97 2.45
N LEU A 154 -8.22 7.42 3.49
CA LEU A 154 -8.24 5.97 3.75
C LEU A 154 -9.67 5.47 3.99
N ILE A 155 -10.45 6.21 4.78
CA ILE A 155 -11.87 5.91 5.02
C ILE A 155 -12.67 6.02 3.71
N ALA A 156 -12.57 7.14 3.01
CA ALA A 156 -13.25 7.35 1.73
C ALA A 156 -12.86 6.29 0.69
N GLY A 157 -11.57 5.97 0.58
CA GLY A 157 -11.05 4.93 -0.31
C GLY A 157 -11.61 3.55 0.00
N THR A 158 -11.80 3.24 1.29
CA THR A 158 -12.42 1.98 1.72
C THR A 158 -13.87 1.89 1.23
N PHE A 159 -14.67 2.95 1.39
CA PHE A 159 -16.06 2.98 0.91
C PHE A 159 -16.15 2.93 -0.62
N ILE A 160 -15.30 3.68 -1.32
CA ILE A 160 -15.23 3.65 -2.79
C ILE A 160 -14.90 2.25 -3.28
N TYR A 161 -13.90 1.58 -2.68
CA TYR A 161 -13.52 0.21 -3.02
C TYR A 161 -14.68 -0.77 -2.81
N MET A 162 -15.40 -0.67 -1.68
CA MET A 162 -16.56 -1.52 -1.39
C MET A 162 -17.68 -1.31 -2.42
N TYR A 163 -17.97 -0.06 -2.77
CA TYR A 163 -18.95 0.28 -3.78
C TYR A 163 -18.59 -0.29 -5.15
N GLU A 164 -17.36 -0.04 -5.61
CA GLU A 164 -16.89 -0.57 -6.89
C GLU A 164 -16.91 -2.11 -6.94
N PHE A 165 -16.51 -2.75 -5.85
CA PHE A 165 -16.56 -4.21 -5.74
C PHE A 165 -17.99 -4.73 -5.89
N ALA A 166 -18.97 -4.10 -5.23
CA ALA A 166 -20.38 -4.46 -5.33
C ALA A 166 -20.92 -4.25 -6.75
N VAL A 167 -20.58 -3.14 -7.41
CA VAL A 167 -21.00 -2.83 -8.78
C VAL A 167 -20.42 -3.82 -9.80
N ARG A 168 -19.11 -4.13 -9.69
CA ARG A 168 -18.45 -5.09 -10.58
C ARG A 168 -19.07 -6.48 -10.44
N ARG A 169 -19.42 -6.90 -9.23
CA ARG A 169 -20.07 -8.19 -8.96
C ARG A 169 -21.47 -8.28 -9.56
N ARG A 170 -22.24 -7.16 -9.54
CA ARG A 170 -23.56 -7.09 -10.19
C ARG A 170 -23.43 -7.21 -11.71
N LYS A 171 -22.53 -6.42 -12.34
CA LYS A 171 -22.30 -6.46 -13.80
C LYS A 171 -21.91 -7.87 -14.29
N LYS A 172 -21.08 -8.58 -13.53
CA LYS A 172 -20.68 -9.96 -13.89
C LYS A 172 -21.87 -10.92 -13.87
N LYS A 173 -22.75 -10.83 -12.88
CA LYS A 173 -23.97 -11.65 -12.82
C LYS A 173 -24.94 -11.40 -14.00
N THR A 174 -25.06 -10.14 -14.44
CA THR A 174 -25.94 -9.77 -15.56
C THR A 174 -25.39 -10.19 -16.92
N SER A 175 -24.09 -10.42 -17.06
CA SER A 175 -23.45 -10.91 -18.29
C SER A 175 -23.43 -12.44 -18.41
N GLU A 176 -23.73 -13.15 -17.34
CA GLU A 176 -23.77 -14.63 -17.27
C GLU A 176 -25.23 -15.16 -17.29
N SER A 177 -26.23 -14.27 -17.25
CA SER A 177 -27.68 -14.57 -17.44
C SER A 177 -28.12 -14.17 -18.86
#